data_ab677477b546b0994259af388da2acf8
#
_entry.id   ab677477b546b0994259af388da2acf8
#
_cell.length_a   1.000
_cell.length_b   1.000
_cell.length_c   1.000
_cell.angle_alpha   90.00
_cell.angle_beta   90.00
_cell.angle_gamma   90.00
#
_symmetry.space_group_name_H-M   'P 1'
#
loop_
_entity.id
_entity.type
_entity.pdbx_description
1 polymer ?
#
loop_
_entity_poly.entity_id
_entity_poly.type
_entity_poly.pdbx_seq_one_letter_code
_entity_poly.pdbx_strand_id
1 'polypeptide(L)'
;MNAHQKIIKDNVRSILKIITNHYGVQYSAALYHILKEHPDFPSLLSFQYILHRMGKDSFAIHTSYEELTNMPAPFVVHGVTNVDSFLFITKATAESVQIIDEQGKEESIKKDDLEKMWDGNILIIDNLPGKINIPSK
;
A
#
# COMPACT_ATOMS: atom_id res chain seq x y z
N MET A 1 24.42 -5.15 -2.14
CA MET A 1 23.00 -5.20 -2.50
C MET A 1 22.89 -5.54 -3.99
N ASN A 2 22.10 -6.55 -4.33
CA ASN A 2 21.93 -6.91 -5.72
C ASN A 2 20.82 -6.08 -6.37
N ALA A 3 20.62 -6.25 -7.67
CA ALA A 3 19.68 -5.43 -8.41
C ALA A 3 18.23 -5.61 -7.92
N HIS A 4 17.84 -6.85 -7.57
CA HIS A 4 16.49 -7.10 -7.07
C HIS A 4 16.27 -6.40 -5.74
N GLN A 5 17.25 -6.45 -4.85
CA GLN A 5 17.12 -5.78 -3.55
C GLN A 5 16.99 -4.26 -3.72
N LYS A 6 17.72 -3.70 -4.67
CA LYS A 6 17.63 -2.27 -4.92
C LYS A 6 16.26 -1.88 -5.45
N ILE A 7 15.72 -2.65 -6.39
CA ILE A 7 14.41 -2.38 -6.96
C ILE A 7 13.33 -2.44 -5.88
N ILE A 8 13.38 -3.47 -5.01
CA ILE A 8 12.41 -3.62 -3.94
C ILE A 8 12.48 -2.43 -2.99
N LYS A 9 13.68 -2.04 -2.58
CA LYS A 9 13.84 -0.93 -1.65
C LYS A 9 13.41 0.39 -2.25
N ASP A 10 13.70 0.62 -3.53
CA ASP A 10 13.26 1.84 -4.20
C ASP A 10 11.74 1.89 -4.29
N ASN A 11 11.09 0.76 -4.60
CA ASN A 11 9.65 0.69 -4.65
C ASN A 11 9.03 0.97 -3.27
N VAL A 12 9.55 0.33 -2.23
CA VAL A 12 9.03 0.50 -0.87
C VAL A 12 9.17 1.95 -0.43
N ARG A 13 10.32 2.56 -0.71
CA ARG A 13 10.52 3.97 -0.36
C ARG A 13 9.52 4.86 -1.11
N SER A 14 9.30 4.57 -2.39
CA SER A 14 8.34 5.32 -3.19
C SER A 14 6.93 5.19 -2.61
N ILE A 15 6.50 3.99 -2.26
CA ILE A 15 5.19 3.77 -1.67
C ILE A 15 5.06 4.51 -0.35
N LEU A 16 6.09 4.49 0.48
CA LEU A 16 6.06 5.21 1.75
C LEU A 16 5.90 6.72 1.52
N LYS A 17 6.59 7.26 0.52
CA LYS A 17 6.44 8.68 0.17
C LYS A 17 5.02 8.99 -0.30
N ILE A 18 4.44 8.11 -1.10
CA ILE A 18 3.07 8.28 -1.56
C ILE A 18 2.10 8.28 -0.38
N ILE A 19 2.26 7.32 0.54
CA ILE A 19 1.41 7.22 1.72
C ILE A 19 1.52 8.47 2.58
N THR A 20 2.73 8.89 2.90
CA THR A 20 2.93 10.07 3.75
C THR A 20 2.34 11.30 3.10
N ASN A 21 2.55 11.47 1.81
CA ASN A 21 2.01 12.61 1.09
C ASN A 21 0.48 12.60 1.10
N HIS A 22 -0.11 11.42 0.91
CA HIS A 22 -1.56 11.29 0.89
C HIS A 22 -2.21 11.70 2.21
N TYR A 23 -1.55 11.37 3.33
CA TYR A 23 -2.10 11.66 4.65
C TYR A 23 -1.54 12.93 5.29
N GLY A 24 -0.78 13.72 4.54
CA GLY A 24 -0.27 14.97 5.06
C GLY A 24 0.82 14.81 6.11
N VAL A 25 1.49 13.67 6.12
CA VAL A 25 2.61 13.42 7.03
C VAL A 25 3.90 13.69 6.26
N GLN A 26 4.83 14.35 6.89
CA GLN A 26 6.08 14.64 6.21
C GLN A 26 6.94 13.37 6.14
N TYR A 27 7.35 13.02 4.93
CA TYR A 27 8.26 11.90 4.74
C TYR A 27 9.62 12.24 5.35
N SER A 28 10.25 11.26 5.96
CA SER A 28 11.62 11.41 6.44
C SER A 28 12.37 10.10 6.26
N ALA A 29 13.68 10.21 6.19
CA ALA A 29 14.52 9.01 6.14
C ALA A 29 14.35 8.17 7.40
N ALA A 30 14.03 8.79 8.52
CA ALA A 30 13.80 8.07 9.77
C ALA A 30 12.58 7.14 9.66
N LEU A 31 11.51 7.58 9.00
CA LEU A 31 10.35 6.72 8.79
C LEU A 31 10.71 5.50 7.94
N TYR A 32 11.45 5.72 6.88
CA TYR A 32 11.88 4.62 6.04
C TYR A 32 12.77 3.66 6.83
N HIS A 33 13.63 4.18 7.67
CA HIS A 33 14.51 3.35 8.50
C HIS A 33 13.70 2.48 9.46
N ILE A 34 12.67 3.05 10.09
CA ILE A 34 11.78 2.30 10.97
C ILE A 34 11.08 1.18 10.20
N LEU A 35 10.58 1.50 9.01
CA LEU A 35 9.91 0.51 8.17
C LEU A 35 10.87 -0.63 7.83
N LYS A 36 12.09 -0.30 7.46
CA LYS A 36 13.08 -1.28 7.03
C LYS A 36 13.52 -2.21 8.16
N GLU A 37 13.41 -1.76 9.39
CA GLU A 37 13.80 -2.58 10.54
C GLU A 37 12.78 -3.63 10.95
N HIS A 38 11.59 -3.59 10.37
CA HIS A 38 10.58 -4.59 10.70
C HIS A 38 11.06 -5.98 10.27
N PRO A 39 10.86 -7.01 11.12
CA PRO A 39 11.35 -8.35 10.81
C PRO A 39 10.84 -8.92 9.49
N ASP A 40 9.64 -8.53 9.09
CA ASP A 40 9.04 -9.02 7.85
C ASP A 40 9.20 -8.07 6.67
N PHE A 41 10.09 -7.10 6.79
CA PHE A 41 10.35 -6.19 5.68
C PHE A 41 11.01 -6.92 4.51
N PRO A 42 10.59 -6.72 3.25
CA PRO A 42 9.44 -5.90 2.83
C PRO A 42 8.15 -6.73 2.78
N SER A 43 7.10 -6.24 3.35
CA SER A 43 5.83 -6.95 3.40
C SER A 43 4.70 -5.97 3.68
N LEU A 44 3.45 -6.41 3.48
CA LEU A 44 2.31 -5.60 3.89
C LEU A 44 2.32 -5.39 5.41
N LEU A 45 2.80 -6.38 6.18
CA LEU A 45 2.88 -6.23 7.64
C LEU A 45 3.84 -5.13 8.05
N SER A 46 4.93 -4.93 7.30
CA SER A 46 5.86 -3.84 7.61
C SER A 46 5.20 -2.49 7.35
N PHE A 47 4.36 -2.39 6.31
CA PHE A 47 3.60 -1.16 6.08
C PHE A 47 2.54 -0.95 7.16
N GLN A 48 1.89 -2.02 7.61
CA GLN A 48 0.93 -1.91 8.71
C GLN A 48 1.60 -1.34 9.95
N TYR A 49 2.81 -1.79 10.23
CA TYR A 49 3.57 -1.32 11.39
C TYR A 49 3.86 0.18 11.28
N ILE A 50 4.34 0.64 10.11
CA ILE A 50 4.67 2.05 9.98
C ILE A 50 3.41 2.92 9.99
N LEU A 51 2.31 2.43 9.43
CA LEU A 51 1.05 3.16 9.47
C LEU A 51 0.58 3.34 10.90
N HIS A 52 0.70 2.30 11.71
CA HIS A 52 0.35 2.39 13.12
C HIS A 52 1.20 3.45 13.82
N ARG A 53 2.49 3.50 13.52
CA ARG A 53 3.38 4.52 14.07
C ARG A 53 2.97 5.92 13.63
N MET A 54 2.31 6.05 12.50
CA MET A 54 1.80 7.32 11.98
C MET A 54 0.39 7.65 12.50
N GLY A 55 -0.17 6.80 13.36
CA GLY A 55 -1.50 7.03 13.89
C GLY A 55 -2.63 6.52 13.00
N LYS A 56 -2.33 5.64 12.05
CA LYS A 56 -3.33 5.09 11.14
C LYS A 56 -3.52 3.61 11.39
N ASP A 57 -4.77 3.19 11.54
CA ASP A 57 -5.07 1.77 11.60
C ASP A 57 -5.09 1.19 10.20
N SER A 58 -4.79 -0.08 10.08
CA SER A 58 -4.84 -0.77 8.80
C SER A 58 -5.15 -2.23 9.01
N PHE A 59 -5.63 -2.89 7.94
CA PHE A 59 -6.08 -4.28 8.02
C PHE A 59 -5.59 -5.03 6.80
N ALA A 60 -4.88 -6.14 7.05
CA ALA A 60 -4.41 -7.00 5.96
C ALA A 60 -5.45 -8.08 5.72
N ILE A 61 -5.92 -8.22 4.49
CA ILE A 61 -6.88 -9.27 4.13
C ILE A 61 -6.50 -9.89 2.79
N HIS A 62 -7.05 -11.08 2.55
CA HIS A 62 -6.91 -11.76 1.25
C HIS A 62 -8.25 -11.66 0.54
N THR A 63 -8.25 -11.27 -0.72
CA THR A 63 -9.50 -11.04 -1.43
C THR A 63 -9.33 -11.30 -2.93
N SER A 64 -10.43 -11.17 -3.68
CA SER A 64 -10.42 -11.32 -5.12
C SER A 64 -10.52 -9.95 -5.78
N TYR A 65 -10.24 -9.90 -7.09
CA TYR A 65 -10.39 -8.64 -7.81
C TYR A 65 -11.85 -8.15 -7.76
N GLU A 66 -12.79 -9.08 -7.87
CA GLU A 66 -14.21 -8.69 -7.88
C GLU A 66 -14.61 -7.96 -6.60
N GLU A 67 -13.98 -8.30 -5.48
CA GLU A 67 -14.28 -7.65 -4.21
C GLU A 67 -13.56 -6.32 -4.03
N LEU A 68 -12.55 -6.05 -4.85
CA LEU A 68 -11.80 -4.79 -4.68
C LEU A 68 -12.68 -3.55 -4.84
N THR A 69 -13.69 -3.65 -5.73
CA THR A 69 -14.56 -2.49 -5.94
C THR A 69 -15.41 -2.16 -4.72
N ASN A 70 -15.54 -3.12 -3.79
CA ASN A 70 -16.30 -2.92 -2.57
C ASN A 70 -15.42 -2.55 -1.38
N MET A 71 -14.11 -2.50 -1.57
CA MET A 71 -13.19 -2.20 -0.49
C MET A 71 -12.98 -0.71 -0.35
N PRO A 72 -12.85 -0.21 0.88
CA PRO A 72 -12.57 1.22 1.06
C PRO A 72 -11.16 1.54 0.61
N ALA A 73 -11.05 2.43 -0.34
CA ALA A 73 -9.76 2.92 -0.83
C ALA A 73 -9.31 4.10 0.04
N PRO A 74 -8.01 4.35 0.13
CA PRO A 74 -6.93 3.68 -0.57
C PRO A 74 -6.49 2.39 0.11
N PHE A 75 -5.78 1.56 -0.64
CA PHE A 75 -5.17 0.37 -0.05
C PHE A 75 -3.88 0.03 -0.81
N VAL A 76 -3.05 -0.79 -0.17
CA VAL A 76 -1.78 -1.22 -0.75
C VAL A 76 -1.91 -2.68 -1.16
N VAL A 77 -1.46 -3.02 -2.35
CA VAL A 77 -1.41 -4.41 -2.80
C VAL A 77 0.02 -4.84 -2.99
N HIS A 78 0.24 -6.15 -2.91
CA HIS A 78 1.56 -6.75 -3.05
C HIS A 78 1.61 -7.51 -4.38
N GLY A 79 2.49 -7.07 -5.26
CA GLY A 79 2.71 -7.76 -6.53
C GLY A 79 3.85 -8.74 -6.39
N VAL A 80 3.70 -9.92 -7.01
CA VAL A 80 4.62 -11.04 -6.78
C VAL A 80 5.16 -11.65 -8.08
N THR A 81 5.29 -10.87 -9.15
CA THR A 81 5.80 -11.44 -10.39
C THR A 81 7.30 -11.72 -10.29
N ASN A 82 8.13 -10.96 -10.98
CA ASN A 82 9.57 -11.21 -10.98
C ASN A 82 10.25 -10.67 -9.75
N VAL A 83 9.78 -9.55 -9.27
CA VAL A 83 10.31 -8.87 -8.10
C VAL A 83 9.13 -8.41 -7.27
N ASP A 84 9.18 -8.63 -5.97
CA ASP A 84 8.12 -8.13 -5.09
C ASP A 84 8.01 -6.63 -5.25
N SER A 85 6.79 -6.16 -5.39
CA SER A 85 6.53 -4.73 -5.49
C SER A 85 5.21 -4.40 -4.81
N PHE A 86 5.02 -3.14 -4.52
CA PHE A 86 3.80 -2.67 -3.85
C PHE A 86 3.19 -1.55 -4.66
N LEU A 87 1.87 -1.48 -4.66
CA LEU A 87 1.13 -0.44 -5.37
C LEU A 87 0.15 0.21 -4.42
N PHE A 88 0.02 1.51 -4.52
CA PHE A 88 -0.94 2.27 -3.72
C PHE A 88 -2.15 2.56 -4.61
N ILE A 89 -3.27 1.91 -4.31
CA ILE A 89 -4.46 1.98 -5.14
C ILE A 89 -5.43 2.99 -4.55
N THR A 90 -5.82 3.97 -5.37
CA THR A 90 -6.73 5.02 -4.93
C THR A 90 -8.16 4.78 -5.39
N LYS A 91 -8.38 3.91 -6.37
CA LYS A 91 -9.71 3.62 -6.87
C LYS A 91 -9.71 2.29 -7.60
N ALA A 92 -10.77 1.52 -7.46
CA ALA A 92 -10.93 0.26 -8.17
C ALA A 92 -12.29 0.22 -8.85
N THR A 93 -12.29 -0.20 -10.12
CA THR A 93 -13.52 -0.42 -10.88
C THR A 93 -13.51 -1.84 -11.42
N ALA A 94 -14.58 -2.23 -12.08
CA ALA A 94 -14.68 -3.58 -12.63
C ALA A 94 -13.59 -3.86 -13.69
N GLU A 95 -13.09 -2.83 -14.34
CA GLU A 95 -12.13 -2.98 -15.43
C GLU A 95 -10.69 -2.67 -15.09
N SER A 96 -10.47 -1.83 -14.09
CA SER A 96 -9.11 -1.37 -13.79
C SER A 96 -9.01 -0.80 -12.38
N VAL A 97 -7.76 -0.62 -11.94
CA VAL A 97 -7.49 0.11 -10.72
C VAL A 97 -6.66 1.34 -11.07
N GLN A 98 -6.76 2.37 -10.23
CA GLN A 98 -5.92 3.56 -10.39
C GLN A 98 -4.89 3.61 -9.28
N ILE A 99 -3.65 3.90 -9.67
CA ILE A 99 -2.56 4.09 -8.73
C ILE A 99 -2.04 5.51 -8.89
N ILE A 100 -1.28 5.97 -7.92
CA ILE A 100 -0.59 7.25 -8.04
C ILE A 100 0.89 7.05 -7.80
N ASP A 101 1.71 7.89 -8.43
CA ASP A 101 3.15 7.87 -8.22
C ASP A 101 3.54 8.95 -7.20
N GLU A 102 4.84 9.11 -6.99
CA GLU A 102 5.34 10.07 -5.99
C GLU A 102 4.97 11.50 -6.29
N GLN A 103 4.75 11.83 -7.54
CA GLN A 103 4.37 13.18 -7.94
C GLN A 103 2.86 13.38 -7.93
N GLY A 104 2.10 12.35 -7.54
CA GLY A 104 0.65 12.42 -7.53
C GLY A 104 0.02 12.15 -8.88
N LYS A 105 0.80 11.70 -9.85
CA LYS A 105 0.27 11.42 -11.18
C LYS A 105 -0.47 10.09 -11.17
N GLU A 106 -1.66 10.09 -11.76
CA GLU A 106 -2.49 8.90 -11.81
C GLU A 106 -2.16 8.03 -13.00
N GLU A 107 -2.29 6.72 -12.78
CA GLU A 107 -2.05 5.73 -13.81
C GLU A 107 -3.05 4.60 -13.62
N SER A 108 -3.52 4.00 -14.70
CA SER A 108 -4.47 2.89 -14.63
C SER A 108 -3.79 1.57 -14.90
N ILE A 109 -4.18 0.54 -14.16
CA ILE A 109 -3.74 -0.83 -14.41
C ILE A 109 -4.97 -1.66 -14.66
N LYS A 110 -5.01 -2.36 -15.81
CA LYS A 110 -6.16 -3.16 -16.16
C LYS A 110 -6.29 -4.37 -15.24
N LYS A 111 -7.53 -4.81 -15.06
CA LYS A 111 -7.82 -5.96 -14.21
C LYS A 111 -6.93 -7.16 -14.53
N ASP A 112 -6.82 -7.53 -15.82
CA ASP A 112 -6.05 -8.70 -16.20
C ASP A 112 -4.57 -8.55 -15.82
N ASP A 113 -4.03 -7.36 -15.99
CA ASP A 113 -2.63 -7.10 -15.66
C ASP A 113 -2.40 -7.19 -14.16
N LEU A 114 -3.32 -6.64 -13.38
CA LEU A 114 -3.20 -6.72 -11.92
C LEU A 114 -3.31 -8.16 -11.45
N GLU A 115 -4.27 -8.92 -12.00
CA GLU A 115 -4.45 -10.30 -11.58
C GLU A 115 -3.24 -11.17 -11.86
N LYS A 116 -2.47 -10.85 -12.90
CA LYS A 116 -1.27 -11.61 -13.23
C LYS A 116 -0.14 -11.40 -12.24
N MET A 117 -0.13 -10.26 -11.54
CA MET A 117 1.00 -9.91 -10.67
C MET A 117 0.64 -9.91 -9.19
N TRP A 118 -0.63 -10.00 -8.84
CA TRP A 118 -1.10 -9.79 -7.48
C TRP A 118 -1.43 -11.12 -6.80
N ASP A 119 -1.06 -11.25 -5.54
CA ASP A 119 -1.28 -12.48 -4.80
C ASP A 119 -2.62 -12.51 -4.04
N GLY A 120 -3.43 -11.48 -4.18
CA GLY A 120 -4.72 -11.40 -3.49
C GLY A 120 -4.67 -10.74 -2.13
N ASN A 121 -3.49 -10.40 -1.66
CA ASN A 121 -3.36 -9.75 -0.35
C ASN A 121 -3.39 -8.24 -0.50
N ILE A 122 -4.14 -7.58 0.36
CA ILE A 122 -4.18 -6.12 0.39
C ILE A 122 -4.10 -5.64 1.83
N LEU A 123 -3.65 -4.41 1.97
CA LEU A 123 -3.64 -3.71 3.25
C LEU A 123 -4.56 -2.50 3.12
N ILE A 124 -5.71 -2.57 3.79
CA ILE A 124 -6.68 -1.47 3.79
C ILE A 124 -6.25 -0.48 4.86
N ILE A 125 -6.19 0.80 4.50
CA ILE A 125 -5.83 1.84 5.44
C ILE A 125 -7.12 2.48 5.92
N ASP A 126 -7.29 2.54 7.23
CA ASP A 126 -8.52 3.03 7.81
C ASP A 126 -8.66 4.53 7.60
N ASN A 127 -9.61 4.90 6.78
CA ASN A 127 -9.94 6.30 6.57
C ASN A 127 -11.46 6.46 6.52
N LEU A 128 -12.17 5.50 7.14
CA LEU A 128 -13.62 5.57 7.18
C LEU A 128 -14.05 6.53 8.29
N PRO A 129 -14.85 7.54 8.00
CA PRO A 129 -15.20 8.54 8.99
C PRO A 129 -15.92 7.91 10.16
N GLY A 130 -16.62 7.71 10.71
CA GLY A 130 -17.27 7.18 11.86
C GLY A 130 -16.59 6.05 12.55
N LYS A 131 -15.84 5.27 11.83
CA LYS A 131 -15.19 4.15 12.44
C LYS A 131 -14.12 4.57 13.42
N ILE A 132 -13.46 5.65 13.11
CA ILE A 132 -12.41 6.13 13.93
C ILE A 132 -12.87 6.56 15.28
N ASN A 133 -14.11 6.92 15.40
CA ASN A 133 -14.63 7.41 16.64
C ASN A 133 -15.05 6.35 17.61
N ILE A 134 -15.05 5.15 17.17
CA ILE A 134 -15.50 4.09 18.00
C ILE A 134 -14.71 3.92 19.23
N PRO A 135 -13.51 3.99 19.18
CA PRO A 135 -12.78 3.68 20.33
C PRO A 135 -12.96 4.60 21.38
N SER A 136 -13.33 5.41 21.05
CA SER A 136 -13.36 6.14 21.94
C SER A 136 -14.14 5.79 22.94
N LYS A 137 -14.26 5.33 22.89
CA LYS A 137 -14.95 5.14 23.62
C LYS A 137 -14.75 4.73 24.38
#